data_f2dbf98060d539134a14b3d481bdb8d9
#
_entry.id   f2dbf98060d539134a14b3d481bdb8d9
#
_cell.length_a   1.000
_cell.length_b   1.000
_cell.length_c   1.000
_cell.angle_alpha   90.00
_cell.angle_beta   90.00
_cell.angle_gamma   90.00
#
_symmetry.space_group_name_H-M   'P 1'
#
loop_
_entity.id
_entity.type
_entity.pdbx_description
1 polymer ?
#
loop_
_entity_poly.entity_id
_entity_poly.type
_entity_poly.pdbx_seq_one_letter_code
_entity_poly.pdbx_strand_id
1 'polypeptide(L)'
;MTMKEVIETNEQYHSSDAISASGLKFIAKKSVHHFLNKQFQESPAMKFGTAVHTAMLESDKFYQDYYVMPKVDGRTKEGKAAKAMHEEKAQGKIVIDESDHQRIKEIIKNLESHDLAKQYCNGEIEVSHYGQMNGVDVRVRPDCKNMIAGWISDVKTCQDNSPERFKSDIYKFKYHIQAAFYCDALGVDPAAYRS
;
A
#
# COMPACT_ATOMS: atom_id res chain seq x y z
N MET A 1 -12.79 18.02 13.76
CA MET A 1 -11.61 18.37 12.93
C MET A 1 -12.02 18.23 11.47
N THR A 2 -11.64 19.15 10.58
CA THR A 2 -12.01 19.06 9.17
C THR A 2 -10.77 18.63 8.38
N MET A 3 -10.82 17.46 7.76
CA MET A 3 -9.79 16.99 6.83
C MET A 3 -10.20 17.39 5.41
N LYS A 4 -9.24 17.86 4.61
CA LYS A 4 -9.42 18.16 3.19
C LYS A 4 -9.10 16.93 2.37
N GLU A 5 -10.01 16.50 1.53
CA GLU A 5 -9.79 15.40 0.57
C GLU A 5 -9.02 15.88 -0.65
N VAL A 6 -8.09 15.06 -1.11
CA VAL A 6 -7.25 15.32 -2.29
C VAL A 6 -7.07 14.02 -3.07
N ILE A 7 -7.30 14.09 -4.38
CA ILE A 7 -6.95 13.01 -5.31
C ILE A 7 -5.58 13.35 -5.89
N GLU A 8 -4.60 12.50 -5.67
CA GLU A 8 -3.21 12.73 -6.04
C GLU A 8 -2.46 11.43 -6.29
N THR A 9 -1.30 11.51 -6.93
CA THR A 9 -0.45 10.34 -7.16
C THR A 9 0.24 9.89 -5.86
N ASN A 10 0.72 8.66 -5.85
CA ASN A 10 1.49 8.14 -4.71
C ASN A 10 2.77 8.95 -4.45
N GLU A 11 3.41 9.42 -5.51
CA GLU A 11 4.60 10.28 -5.41
C GLU A 11 4.26 11.64 -4.75
N GLN A 12 3.17 12.30 -5.17
CA GLN A 12 2.69 13.54 -4.57
C GLN A 12 2.35 13.36 -3.09
N TYR A 13 1.62 12.30 -2.75
CA TYR A 13 1.32 11.97 -1.35
C TYR A 13 2.60 11.82 -0.52
N HIS A 14 3.60 11.09 -1.03
CA HIS A 14 4.84 10.85 -0.29
C HIS A 14 5.77 12.05 -0.21
N SER A 15 5.68 13.01 -1.14
CA SER A 15 6.49 14.25 -1.14
C SER A 15 6.05 15.29 -0.10
N SER A 16 4.85 15.17 0.46
CA SER A 16 4.33 16.10 1.46
C SER A 16 5.10 16.02 2.79
N ASP A 17 5.28 17.15 3.46
CA ASP A 17 5.91 17.25 4.77
C ASP A 17 4.96 16.89 5.93
N ALA A 18 3.65 16.80 5.68
CA ALA A 18 2.66 16.42 6.69
C ALA A 18 2.95 15.01 7.25
N ILE A 19 2.76 14.85 8.56
CA ILE A 19 3.02 13.58 9.24
C ILE A 19 2.02 12.51 8.80
N SER A 20 2.54 11.37 8.34
CA SER A 20 1.75 10.18 7.99
C SER A 20 1.80 9.12 9.09
N ALA A 21 0.92 8.11 9.00
CA ALA A 21 0.98 6.93 9.88
C ALA A 21 2.36 6.24 9.85
N SER A 22 2.99 6.14 8.66
CA SER A 22 4.35 5.60 8.53
C SER A 22 5.38 6.45 9.26
N GLY A 23 5.23 7.78 9.23
CA GLY A 23 6.06 8.71 10.02
C GLY A 23 5.90 8.48 11.52
N LEU A 24 4.66 8.41 12.01
CA LEU A 24 4.39 8.13 13.43
C LEU A 24 4.94 6.77 13.88
N LYS A 25 4.73 5.72 13.08
CA LYS A 25 5.28 4.38 13.36
C LYS A 25 6.81 4.41 13.44
N PHE A 26 7.46 5.19 12.56
CA PHE A 26 8.92 5.33 12.58
C PHE A 26 9.42 6.08 13.81
N ILE A 27 8.75 7.20 14.18
CA ILE A 27 9.07 7.97 15.39
C ILE A 27 8.91 7.08 16.64
N ALA A 28 7.81 6.33 16.73
CA ALA A 28 7.55 5.41 17.84
C ALA A 28 8.56 4.25 17.94
N LYS A 29 9.19 3.88 16.82
CA LYS A 29 10.22 2.82 16.78
C LYS A 29 11.63 3.35 17.06
N LYS A 30 11.91 4.59 16.69
CA LYS A 30 13.26 5.19 16.74
C LYS A 30 13.26 6.46 17.58
N SER A 31 13.01 7.63 16.96
CA SER A 31 12.84 8.94 17.58
C SER A 31 12.50 9.98 16.52
N VAL A 32 12.10 11.19 16.95
CA VAL A 32 11.92 12.36 16.07
C VAL A 32 13.22 12.69 15.35
N HIS A 33 14.36 12.69 16.04
CA HIS A 33 15.67 12.97 15.42
C HIS A 33 15.95 12.03 14.25
N HIS A 34 15.74 10.73 14.42
CA HIS A 34 15.92 9.75 13.34
C HIS A 34 14.91 9.95 12.19
N PHE A 35 13.70 10.39 12.50
CA PHE A 35 12.69 10.66 11.48
C PHE A 35 13.10 11.84 10.59
N LEU A 36 13.57 12.94 11.18
CA LEU A 36 14.01 14.13 10.44
C LEU A 36 15.25 13.89 9.57
N ASN A 37 16.09 12.91 9.94
CA ASN A 37 17.33 12.58 9.23
C ASN A 37 17.25 11.25 8.46
N LYS A 38 16.06 10.67 8.29
CA LYS A 38 15.91 9.38 7.61
C LYS A 38 16.18 9.50 6.12
N GLN A 39 16.87 8.52 5.57
CA GLN A 39 16.87 8.25 4.14
C GLN A 39 15.87 7.12 3.88
N PHE A 40 14.95 7.34 2.95
CA PHE A 40 13.99 6.32 2.55
C PHE A 40 14.67 5.33 1.60
N GLN A 41 14.58 4.05 1.91
CA GLN A 41 14.98 2.97 1.02
C GLN A 41 13.81 2.00 0.90
N GLU A 42 13.31 1.82 -0.31
CA GLU A 42 12.25 0.90 -0.61
C GLU A 42 12.79 -0.54 -0.66
N SER A 43 12.21 -1.42 0.14
CA SER A 43 12.58 -2.83 0.14
C SER A 43 11.81 -3.62 -0.93
N PRO A 44 12.31 -4.81 -1.37
CA PRO A 44 11.56 -5.68 -2.28
C PRO A 44 10.16 -6.05 -1.75
N ALA A 45 10.03 -6.27 -0.44
CA ALA A 45 8.74 -6.55 0.20
C ALA A 45 7.76 -5.36 0.09
N MET A 46 8.25 -4.12 0.20
CA MET A 46 7.42 -2.92 0.00
C MET A 46 6.98 -2.80 -1.45
N LYS A 47 7.87 -3.03 -2.41
CA LYS A 47 7.53 -3.03 -3.85
C LYS A 47 6.44 -4.05 -4.18
N PHE A 48 6.61 -5.27 -3.66
CA PHE A 48 5.60 -6.31 -3.82
C PHE A 48 4.27 -5.91 -3.18
N GLY A 49 4.28 -5.37 -1.96
CA GLY A 49 3.09 -4.86 -1.27
C GLY A 49 2.38 -3.80 -2.09
N THR A 50 3.10 -2.80 -2.60
CA THR A 50 2.54 -1.74 -3.48
C THR A 50 1.92 -2.34 -4.75
N ALA A 51 2.58 -3.31 -5.38
CA ALA A 51 2.05 -3.98 -6.57
C ALA A 51 0.74 -4.75 -6.26
N VAL A 52 0.66 -5.44 -5.11
CA VAL A 52 -0.57 -6.11 -4.65
C VAL A 52 -1.70 -5.10 -4.44
N HIS A 53 -1.43 -3.99 -3.73
CA HIS A 53 -2.42 -2.92 -3.50
C HIS A 53 -2.95 -2.36 -4.82
N THR A 54 -2.05 -1.97 -5.74
CA THR A 54 -2.46 -1.42 -7.04
C THR A 54 -3.26 -2.44 -7.84
N ALA A 55 -2.82 -3.70 -7.90
CA ALA A 55 -3.53 -4.74 -8.65
C ALA A 55 -4.92 -5.06 -8.09
N MET A 56 -5.08 -4.96 -6.78
CA MET A 56 -6.31 -5.29 -6.08
C MET A 56 -7.32 -4.13 -6.08
N LEU A 57 -6.85 -2.92 -5.83
CA LEU A 57 -7.71 -1.75 -5.61
C LEU A 57 -7.86 -0.88 -6.86
N GLU A 58 -6.86 -0.87 -7.74
CA GLU A 58 -6.78 -0.04 -8.94
C GLU A 58 -6.34 -0.90 -10.15
N SER A 59 -7.06 -1.95 -10.48
CA SER A 59 -6.64 -2.96 -11.48
C SER A 59 -6.25 -2.36 -12.84
N ASP A 60 -7.00 -1.36 -13.33
CA ASP A 60 -6.69 -0.70 -14.60
C ASP A 60 -5.33 0.02 -14.55
N LYS A 61 -5.05 0.69 -13.44
CA LYS A 61 -3.78 1.37 -13.20
C LYS A 61 -2.63 0.36 -13.09
N PHE A 62 -2.86 -0.81 -12.50
CA PHE A 62 -1.84 -1.85 -12.45
C PHE A 62 -1.37 -2.22 -13.86
N TYR A 63 -2.26 -2.47 -14.81
CA TYR A 63 -1.87 -2.82 -16.18
C TYR A 63 -1.27 -1.64 -16.98
N GLN A 64 -1.57 -0.40 -16.58
CA GLN A 64 -0.94 0.79 -17.16
C GLN A 64 0.49 0.99 -16.65
N ASP A 65 0.70 0.87 -15.33
CA ASP A 65 1.94 1.26 -14.66
C ASP A 65 2.96 0.12 -14.56
N TYR A 66 2.50 -1.14 -14.61
CA TYR A 66 3.36 -2.30 -14.41
C TYR A 66 3.63 -3.06 -15.71
N TYR A 67 4.83 -3.62 -15.79
CA TYR A 67 5.23 -4.54 -16.85
C TYR A 67 5.65 -5.87 -16.25
N VAL A 68 5.01 -6.95 -16.69
CA VAL A 68 5.39 -8.30 -16.27
C VAL A 68 6.54 -8.78 -17.14
N MET A 69 7.71 -8.91 -16.55
CA MET A 69 8.90 -9.40 -17.22
C MET A 69 8.86 -10.93 -17.29
N PRO A 70 8.75 -11.53 -18.48
CA PRO A 70 8.76 -12.98 -18.61
C PRO A 70 10.15 -13.54 -18.29
N LYS A 71 10.17 -14.79 -17.85
CA LYS A 71 11.42 -15.50 -17.60
C LYS A 71 12.06 -15.88 -18.92
N VAL A 72 13.16 -15.22 -19.28
CA VAL A 72 13.93 -15.51 -20.49
C VAL A 72 15.33 -16.05 -20.14
N ASP A 73 15.84 -17.01 -20.90
CA ASP A 73 17.22 -17.49 -20.70
C ASP A 73 18.23 -16.57 -21.41
N GLY A 74 18.76 -15.59 -20.67
CA GLY A 74 19.74 -14.62 -21.18
C GLY A 74 21.10 -15.19 -21.58
N ARG A 75 21.30 -16.52 -21.54
CA ARG A 75 22.55 -17.15 -21.94
C ARG A 75 22.59 -17.40 -23.45
N THR A 76 21.45 -17.59 -24.12
CA THR A 76 21.32 -17.78 -25.55
C THR A 76 21.25 -16.46 -26.30
N LYS A 77 21.54 -16.46 -27.58
CA LYS A 77 21.44 -15.28 -28.46
C LYS A 77 19.97 -14.83 -28.58
N GLU A 78 19.07 -15.78 -28.75
CA GLU A 78 17.63 -15.56 -28.83
C GLU A 78 17.08 -15.00 -27.49
N GLY A 79 17.54 -15.56 -26.37
CA GLY A 79 17.14 -15.08 -25.03
C GLY A 79 17.65 -13.66 -24.73
N LYS A 80 18.85 -13.30 -25.16
CA LYS A 80 19.36 -11.93 -25.09
C LYS A 80 18.53 -10.96 -25.90
N ALA A 81 18.17 -11.33 -27.13
CA ALA A 81 17.31 -10.51 -28.00
C ALA A 81 15.91 -10.37 -27.42
N ALA A 82 15.31 -11.43 -26.89
CA ALA A 82 14.02 -11.40 -26.21
C ALA A 82 14.06 -10.50 -24.97
N LYS A 83 15.12 -10.59 -24.16
CA LYS A 83 15.31 -9.74 -22.98
C LYS A 83 15.37 -8.26 -23.36
N ALA A 84 16.17 -7.90 -24.38
CA ALA A 84 16.26 -6.51 -24.85
C ALA A 84 14.92 -5.97 -25.35
N MET A 85 14.14 -6.78 -26.08
CA MET A 85 12.79 -6.42 -26.53
C MET A 85 11.84 -6.18 -25.34
N HIS A 86 11.90 -7.00 -24.30
CA HIS A 86 11.07 -6.82 -23.10
C HIS A 86 11.50 -5.62 -22.27
N GLU A 87 12.80 -5.33 -22.18
CA GLU A 87 13.34 -4.13 -21.54
C GLU A 87 12.86 -2.85 -22.25
N GLU A 88 12.83 -2.86 -23.58
CA GLU A 88 12.27 -1.75 -24.37
C GLU A 88 10.76 -1.55 -24.08
N LYS A 89 9.98 -2.63 -24.09
CA LYS A 89 8.54 -2.58 -23.73
C LYS A 89 8.27 -2.14 -22.30
N ALA A 90 9.21 -2.38 -21.40
CA ALA A 90 9.12 -2.02 -20.00
C ALA A 90 9.50 -0.54 -19.72
N GLN A 91 9.95 0.22 -20.73
CA GLN A 91 10.35 1.62 -20.52
C GLN A 91 9.20 2.45 -19.94
N GLY A 92 9.50 3.17 -18.87
CA GLY A 92 8.52 4.00 -18.16
C GLY A 92 7.54 3.22 -17.28
N LYS A 93 7.69 1.91 -17.15
CA LYS A 93 6.85 1.06 -16.29
C LYS A 93 7.61 0.46 -15.12
N ILE A 94 6.89 0.14 -14.07
CA ILE A 94 7.42 -0.62 -12.93
C ILE A 94 7.51 -2.09 -13.33
N VAL A 95 8.71 -2.65 -13.27
CA VAL A 95 8.93 -4.05 -13.67
C VAL A 95 8.67 -4.97 -12.47
N ILE A 96 7.84 -5.99 -12.70
CA ILE A 96 7.67 -7.14 -11.80
C ILE A 96 8.01 -8.43 -12.56
N ASP A 97 8.49 -9.44 -11.86
CA ASP A 97 8.73 -10.73 -12.49
C ASP A 97 7.44 -11.57 -12.60
N GLU A 98 7.49 -12.58 -13.45
CA GLU A 98 6.33 -13.45 -13.72
C GLU A 98 5.90 -14.23 -12.47
N SER A 99 6.83 -14.58 -11.58
CA SER A 99 6.51 -15.29 -10.34
C SER A 99 5.76 -14.41 -9.36
N ASP A 100 6.17 -13.16 -9.22
CA ASP A 100 5.45 -12.18 -8.36
C ASP A 100 4.08 -11.84 -8.96
N HIS A 101 3.97 -11.69 -10.28
CA HIS A 101 2.67 -11.49 -10.94
C HIS A 101 1.72 -12.68 -10.69
N GLN A 102 2.22 -13.91 -10.76
CA GLN A 102 1.41 -15.10 -10.49
C GLN A 102 0.93 -15.12 -9.02
N ARG A 103 1.81 -14.79 -8.08
CA ARG A 103 1.45 -14.65 -6.65
C ARG A 103 0.39 -13.58 -6.43
N ILE A 104 0.51 -12.41 -7.09
CA ILE A 104 -0.49 -11.34 -7.04
C ILE A 104 -1.86 -11.85 -7.51
N LYS A 105 -1.91 -12.56 -8.64
CA LYS A 105 -3.16 -13.14 -9.15
C LYS A 105 -3.80 -14.12 -8.17
N GLU A 106 -3.00 -14.96 -7.52
CA GLU A 106 -3.48 -15.89 -6.50
C GLU A 106 -4.04 -15.17 -5.27
N ILE A 107 -3.38 -14.11 -4.81
CA ILE A 107 -3.86 -13.27 -3.71
C ILE A 107 -5.22 -12.66 -4.07
N ILE A 108 -5.33 -12.04 -5.24
CA ILE A 108 -6.58 -11.41 -5.72
C ILE A 108 -7.70 -12.44 -5.81
N LYS A 109 -7.44 -13.59 -6.43
CA LYS A 109 -8.40 -14.68 -6.56
C LYS A 109 -8.93 -15.17 -5.20
N ASN A 110 -8.03 -15.30 -4.21
CA ASN A 110 -8.41 -15.71 -2.87
C ASN A 110 -9.24 -14.63 -2.18
N LEU A 111 -8.89 -13.36 -2.32
CA LEU A 111 -9.65 -12.25 -1.76
C LEU A 111 -11.04 -12.15 -2.39
N GLU A 112 -11.15 -12.29 -3.72
CA GLU A 112 -12.42 -12.27 -4.45
C GLU A 112 -13.35 -13.42 -4.04
N SER A 113 -12.81 -14.54 -3.59
CA SER A 113 -13.58 -15.67 -3.07
C SER A 113 -14.11 -15.46 -1.64
N HIS A 114 -13.70 -14.38 -0.98
CA HIS A 114 -14.05 -14.09 0.41
C HIS A 114 -14.96 -12.86 0.50
N ASP A 115 -16.27 -13.06 0.66
CA ASP A 115 -17.28 -11.99 0.56
C ASP A 115 -17.02 -10.79 1.46
N LEU A 116 -16.62 -11.01 2.73
CA LEU A 116 -16.32 -9.91 3.64
C LEU A 116 -15.08 -9.10 3.21
N ALA A 117 -14.02 -9.77 2.76
CA ALA A 117 -12.82 -9.08 2.30
C ALA A 117 -13.12 -8.24 1.05
N LYS A 118 -13.87 -8.82 0.10
CA LYS A 118 -14.36 -8.10 -1.08
C LYS A 118 -15.22 -6.89 -0.72
N GLN A 119 -16.10 -7.03 0.27
CA GLN A 119 -16.92 -5.93 0.77
C GLN A 119 -16.05 -4.79 1.32
N TYR A 120 -15.01 -5.10 2.09
CA TYR A 120 -14.12 -4.10 2.69
C TYR A 120 -13.15 -3.44 1.70
N CYS A 121 -13.06 -3.94 0.48
CA CYS A 121 -12.35 -3.29 -0.63
C CYS A 121 -13.27 -2.47 -1.55
N ASN A 122 -14.53 -2.26 -1.17
CA ASN A 122 -15.50 -1.52 -1.98
C ASN A 122 -15.86 -0.17 -1.34
N GLY A 123 -15.28 0.90 -1.88
CA GLY A 123 -15.49 2.27 -1.39
C GLY A 123 -14.64 3.26 -2.17
N GLU A 124 -14.32 4.38 -1.55
CA GLU A 124 -13.38 5.37 -2.08
C GLU A 124 -11.96 4.83 -1.88
N ILE A 125 -11.24 4.63 -2.99
CA ILE A 125 -9.91 4.00 -3.01
C ILE A 125 -8.83 5.07 -3.01
N GLU A 126 -7.81 4.90 -2.13
CA GLU A 126 -6.58 5.71 -2.10
C GLU A 126 -6.81 7.24 -2.09
N VAL A 127 -7.91 7.69 -1.46
CA VAL A 127 -8.18 9.13 -1.28
C VAL A 127 -7.35 9.68 -0.13
N SER A 128 -6.56 10.71 -0.42
CA SER A 128 -5.73 11.39 0.58
C SER A 128 -6.54 12.41 1.38
N HIS A 129 -6.28 12.49 2.68
CA HIS A 129 -6.89 13.46 3.58
C HIS A 129 -5.81 14.24 4.31
N TYR A 130 -5.87 15.55 4.25
CA TYR A 130 -4.93 16.49 4.89
C TYR A 130 -5.63 17.35 5.92
N GLY A 131 -4.99 17.59 7.05
CA GLY A 131 -5.51 18.45 8.10
C GLY A 131 -4.50 18.68 9.21
N GLN A 132 -4.97 19.19 10.34
CA GLN A 132 -4.12 19.43 11.51
C GLN A 132 -4.64 18.68 12.73
N MET A 133 -3.73 18.01 13.44
CA MET A 133 -3.99 17.39 14.73
C MET A 133 -3.07 18.02 15.78
N ASN A 134 -3.65 18.66 16.80
CA ASN A 134 -2.90 19.34 17.88
C ASN A 134 -1.83 20.31 17.34
N GLY A 135 -2.14 21.06 16.27
CA GLY A 135 -1.23 22.03 15.66
C GLY A 135 -0.15 21.43 14.75
N VAL A 136 -0.21 20.14 14.48
CA VAL A 136 0.71 19.44 13.57
C VAL A 136 -0.03 19.09 12.27
N ASP A 137 0.58 19.41 11.12
CA ASP A 137 0.05 19.01 9.82
C ASP A 137 0.15 17.50 9.65
N VAL A 138 -0.97 16.88 9.34
CA VAL A 138 -1.09 15.43 9.21
C VAL A 138 -1.73 15.04 7.89
N ARG A 139 -1.41 13.83 7.43
CA ARG A 139 -2.06 13.21 6.29
C ARG A 139 -2.36 11.74 6.55
N VAL A 140 -3.52 11.31 6.06
CA VAL A 140 -3.94 9.92 6.09
C VAL A 140 -4.48 9.52 4.72
N ARG A 141 -4.27 8.27 4.35
CA ARG A 141 -4.78 7.69 3.11
C ARG A 141 -5.13 6.24 3.41
N PRO A 142 -6.39 5.95 3.77
CA PRO A 142 -6.89 4.59 3.84
C PRO A 142 -6.86 3.94 2.46
N ASP A 143 -6.58 2.65 2.40
CA ASP A 143 -6.63 1.91 1.14
C ASP A 143 -8.06 1.91 0.58
N CYS A 144 -9.07 1.80 1.46
CA CYS A 144 -10.47 1.97 1.08
C CYS A 144 -11.27 2.63 2.21
N LYS A 145 -12.15 3.55 1.86
CA LYS A 145 -13.04 4.26 2.77
C LYS A 145 -14.49 4.14 2.30
N ASN A 146 -15.39 3.68 3.14
CA ASN A 146 -16.81 3.64 2.88
C ASN A 146 -17.61 4.20 4.07
N MET A 147 -17.84 5.51 4.06
CA MET A 147 -18.52 6.20 5.16
C MET A 147 -20.03 5.92 5.18
N ILE A 148 -20.64 5.51 4.07
CA ILE A 148 -22.03 5.09 4.03
C ILE A 148 -22.20 3.78 4.80
N ALA A 149 -21.29 2.83 4.58
CA ALA A 149 -21.27 1.57 5.32
C ALA A 149 -20.59 1.68 6.70
N GLY A 150 -19.97 2.82 7.01
CA GLY A 150 -19.40 3.14 8.32
C GLY A 150 -18.08 2.46 8.63
N TRP A 151 -17.18 2.31 7.64
CA TRP A 151 -15.87 1.70 7.88
C TRP A 151 -14.75 2.29 6.99
N ILE A 152 -13.53 2.10 7.44
CA ILE A 152 -12.30 2.28 6.67
C ILE A 152 -11.50 0.97 6.72
N SER A 153 -10.82 0.63 5.65
CA SER A 153 -9.98 -0.56 5.57
C SER A 153 -8.59 -0.28 5.05
N ASP A 154 -7.68 -1.17 5.43
CA ASP A 154 -6.28 -1.07 5.07
C ASP A 154 -5.71 -2.48 4.84
N VAL A 155 -5.26 -2.73 3.63
CA VAL A 155 -4.76 -4.03 3.18
C VAL A 155 -3.35 -4.26 3.69
N LYS A 156 -3.09 -5.44 4.23
CA LYS A 156 -1.77 -5.83 4.69
C LYS A 156 -1.29 -7.10 4.02
N THR A 157 -0.18 -7.01 3.30
CA THR A 157 0.50 -8.20 2.79
C THR A 157 1.37 -8.80 3.89
N CYS A 158 1.29 -10.10 4.10
CA CYS A 158 2.08 -10.85 5.07
C CYS A 158 2.58 -12.17 4.47
N GLN A 159 3.59 -12.77 5.09
CA GLN A 159 4.11 -14.07 4.68
C GLN A 159 3.28 -15.24 5.21
N ASP A 160 2.60 -15.01 6.32
CA ASP A 160 1.79 -15.99 7.01
C ASP A 160 0.58 -15.25 7.61
N ASN A 161 -0.61 -15.59 7.14
CA ASN A 161 -1.88 -14.99 7.55
C ASN A 161 -2.59 -15.76 8.66
N SER A 162 -1.91 -16.69 9.33
CA SER A 162 -2.45 -17.33 10.53
C SER A 162 -2.77 -16.28 11.59
N PRO A 163 -3.85 -16.43 12.38
CA PRO A 163 -4.26 -15.45 13.39
C PRO A 163 -3.14 -15.11 14.37
N GLU A 164 -2.38 -16.10 14.80
CA GLU A 164 -1.26 -15.94 15.75
C GLU A 164 -0.13 -15.09 15.14
N ARG A 165 0.20 -15.37 13.90
CA ARG A 165 1.25 -14.64 13.18
C ARG A 165 0.81 -13.21 12.88
N PHE A 166 -0.38 -13.02 12.37
CA PHE A 166 -0.92 -11.69 12.09
C PHE A 166 -1.01 -10.84 13.36
N LYS A 167 -1.46 -11.42 14.49
CA LYS A 167 -1.44 -10.74 15.80
C LYS A 167 -0.04 -10.28 16.18
N SER A 168 0.99 -11.09 15.98
CA SER A 168 2.39 -10.70 16.19
C SER A 168 2.80 -9.54 15.28
N ASP A 169 2.40 -9.59 14.01
CA ASP A 169 2.72 -8.56 13.03
C ASP A 169 2.04 -7.21 13.32
N ILE A 170 0.82 -7.20 13.91
CA ILE A 170 0.16 -5.97 14.39
C ILE A 170 1.08 -5.20 15.33
N TYR A 171 1.70 -5.86 16.30
CA TYR A 171 2.61 -5.21 17.26
C TYR A 171 3.97 -4.88 16.62
N LYS A 172 4.54 -5.80 15.86
CA LYS A 172 5.83 -5.65 15.20
C LYS A 172 5.87 -4.47 14.23
N PHE A 173 4.83 -4.34 13.40
CA PHE A 173 4.72 -3.29 12.39
C PHE A 173 3.90 -2.09 12.86
N LYS A 174 3.41 -2.13 14.12
CA LYS A 174 2.65 -1.04 14.74
C LYS A 174 1.38 -0.65 13.94
N TYR A 175 0.63 -1.65 13.45
CA TYR A 175 -0.62 -1.41 12.72
C TYR A 175 -1.68 -0.73 13.61
N HIS A 176 -1.69 -1.03 14.92
CA HIS A 176 -2.56 -0.34 15.88
C HIS A 176 -2.34 1.18 15.95
N ILE A 177 -1.10 1.67 15.73
CA ILE A 177 -0.83 3.13 15.65
C ILE A 177 -1.48 3.71 14.40
N GLN A 178 -1.41 3.01 13.27
CA GLN A 178 -2.05 3.44 12.03
C GLN A 178 -3.57 3.46 12.18
N ALA A 179 -4.16 2.42 12.76
CA ALA A 179 -5.59 2.33 13.00
C ALA A 179 -6.10 3.50 13.87
N ALA A 180 -5.47 3.73 15.03
CA ALA A 180 -5.82 4.84 15.91
C ALA A 180 -5.68 6.19 15.21
N PHE A 181 -4.54 6.42 14.53
CA PHE A 181 -4.27 7.66 13.84
C PHE A 181 -5.27 7.95 12.71
N TYR A 182 -5.66 6.94 11.93
CA TYR A 182 -6.65 7.10 10.87
C TYR A 182 -8.04 7.39 11.44
N CYS A 183 -8.43 6.69 12.51
CA CYS A 183 -9.71 6.92 13.16
C CYS A 183 -9.78 8.33 13.77
N ASP A 184 -8.74 8.76 14.49
CA ASP A 184 -8.67 10.10 15.07
C ASP A 184 -8.70 11.20 13.98
N ALA A 185 -7.91 11.03 12.92
CA ALA A 185 -7.84 11.99 11.82
C ALA A 185 -9.17 12.14 11.07
N LEU A 186 -9.85 11.04 10.79
CA LEU A 186 -11.10 11.02 10.04
C LEU A 186 -12.35 11.20 10.92
N GLY A 187 -12.19 11.20 12.24
CA GLY A 187 -13.30 11.33 13.18
C GLY A 187 -14.24 10.12 13.16
N VAL A 188 -13.68 8.92 12.95
CA VAL A 188 -14.44 7.67 12.91
C VAL A 188 -14.20 6.81 14.14
N ASP A 189 -15.19 6.01 14.51
CA ASP A 189 -15.06 5.06 15.64
C ASP A 189 -13.94 4.04 15.33
N PRO A 190 -13.05 3.72 16.29
CA PRO A 190 -12.05 2.67 16.13
C PRO A 190 -12.63 1.32 15.71
N ALA A 191 -13.88 1.01 16.07
CA ALA A 191 -14.60 -0.17 15.60
C ALA A 191 -14.91 -0.15 14.09
N ALA A 192 -14.75 0.99 13.42
CA ALA A 192 -14.91 1.12 11.98
C ALA A 192 -13.65 0.71 11.16
N TYR A 193 -12.51 0.53 11.82
CA TYR A 193 -11.27 0.13 11.15
C TYR A 193 -11.23 -1.37 10.86
N ARG A 194 -10.79 -1.73 9.64
CA ARG A 194 -10.62 -3.11 9.16
C ARG A 194 -9.21 -3.28 8.56
N SER A 195 -8.53 -4.37 8.89
CA SER A 195 -7.23 -4.75 8.30
C SER A 195 -7.08 -6.26 8.22
#